data_1bac1a767f05f488b5bbd5af9f4c95d6
#
_entry.id   1bac1a767f05f488b5bbd5af9f4c95d6
#
_cell.length_a   1.000
_cell.length_b   1.000
_cell.length_c   1.000
_cell.angle_alpha   90.00
_cell.angle_beta   90.00
_cell.angle_gamma   90.00
#
_symmetry.space_group_name_H-M   'P 1'
#
loop_
_entity.id
_entity.type
_entity.pdbx_description
1 polymer ?
#
loop_
_entity_poly.entity_id
_entity_poly.type
_entity_poly.pdbx_seq_one_letter_code
_entity_poly.pdbx_strand_id
1 'polypeptide(L)'
;LTGKQRTSSVVVDSDAALLAVSSQKFLELMVQHAELSIAVSRLLAKRLSRTSDQLTELTALPVPTRLHQELLRSGTPDPDDSEVLVITSPPTISELAKRIHTSRETASRAFGSLEHQGLLKRVAGEVQVINPRFS
;
A
#
# COMPACT_ATOMS: atom_id res chain seq x y z
N LEU A 1 10.46 -16.40 13.54
CA LEU A 1 9.74 -16.42 14.81
C LEU A 1 8.66 -17.50 14.87
N THR A 2 7.98 -17.80 13.77
CA THR A 2 6.89 -18.80 13.70
C THR A 2 7.36 -20.22 13.37
N GLY A 3 8.66 -20.45 13.13
CA GLY A 3 9.20 -21.75 12.70
C GLY A 3 8.76 -22.23 11.31
N LYS A 4 7.92 -21.47 10.61
CA LYS A 4 7.46 -21.82 9.26
C LYS A 4 8.49 -21.43 8.20
N GLN A 5 8.50 -22.16 7.08
CA GLN A 5 9.28 -21.79 5.90
C GLN A 5 8.86 -20.41 5.39
N ARG A 6 9.79 -19.73 4.72
CA ARG A 6 9.49 -18.43 4.09
C ARG A 6 8.44 -18.59 2.98
N THR A 7 7.47 -17.71 2.99
CA THR A 7 6.37 -17.69 2.02
C THR A 7 6.64 -16.72 0.86
N SER A 8 7.75 -15.96 0.92
CA SER A 8 8.12 -14.98 -0.10
C SER A 8 9.64 -14.97 -0.30
N SER A 9 10.05 -14.62 -1.52
CA SER A 9 11.45 -14.33 -1.87
C SER A 9 11.74 -12.84 -1.67
N VAL A 10 12.99 -12.52 -1.32
CA VAL A 10 13.50 -11.16 -1.29
C VAL A 10 14.48 -11.03 -2.43
N VAL A 11 14.25 -10.08 -3.33
CA VAL A 11 15.13 -9.78 -4.47
C VAL A 11 15.75 -8.42 -4.23
N VAL A 12 17.05 -8.31 -4.48
CA VAL A 12 17.78 -7.03 -4.39
C VAL A 12 17.57 -6.31 -5.73
N ASP A 13 17.03 -5.11 -5.70
CA ASP A 13 16.72 -4.28 -6.85
C ASP A 13 17.87 -3.32 -7.20
N SER A 14 18.68 -2.97 -6.21
CA SER A 14 19.87 -2.13 -6.36
C SER A 14 20.94 -2.58 -5.36
N ASP A 15 22.17 -2.04 -5.46
CA ASP A 15 23.23 -2.34 -4.50
C ASP A 15 22.76 -2.13 -3.05
N ALA A 16 22.86 -3.19 -2.25
CA ALA A 16 22.41 -3.17 -0.85
C ALA A 16 23.36 -3.93 0.07
N ALA A 17 23.59 -3.38 1.26
CA ALA A 17 24.22 -4.09 2.35
C ALA A 17 23.16 -4.75 3.23
N LEU A 18 23.30 -6.04 3.50
CA LEU A 18 22.34 -6.82 4.26
C LEU A 18 22.97 -7.36 5.55
N LEU A 19 22.29 -7.20 6.68
CA LEU A 19 22.63 -7.84 7.93
C LEU A 19 21.71 -9.04 8.16
N ALA A 20 22.28 -10.24 8.24
CA ALA A 20 21.54 -11.44 8.55
C ALA A 20 21.60 -11.74 10.05
N VAL A 21 20.45 -11.87 10.70
CA VAL A 21 20.32 -12.23 12.11
C VAL A 21 19.50 -13.52 12.21
N SER A 22 20.01 -14.53 12.95
CA SER A 22 19.26 -15.76 13.19
C SER A 22 18.02 -15.50 14.06
N SER A 23 16.97 -16.31 13.91
CA SER A 23 15.74 -16.19 14.71
C SER A 23 16.04 -16.32 16.22
N GLN A 24 16.93 -17.21 16.59
CA GLN A 24 17.34 -17.40 17.98
C GLN A 24 18.00 -16.15 18.52
N LYS A 25 19.01 -15.61 17.82
CA LYS A 25 19.71 -14.38 18.23
C LYS A 25 18.78 -13.18 18.31
N PHE A 26 17.83 -13.09 17.39
CA PHE A 26 16.84 -12.02 17.42
C PHE A 26 15.91 -12.12 18.65
N LEU A 27 15.48 -13.33 19.03
CA LEU A 27 14.70 -13.54 20.26
C LEU A 27 15.48 -13.21 21.52
N GLU A 28 16.76 -13.60 21.60
CA GLU A 28 17.64 -13.22 22.70
C GLU A 28 17.74 -11.69 22.85
N LEU A 29 17.93 -10.98 21.73
CA LEU A 29 17.98 -9.52 21.73
C LEU A 29 16.64 -8.89 22.19
N MET A 30 15.51 -9.46 21.77
CA MET A 30 14.20 -8.99 22.24
C MET A 30 14.00 -9.16 23.75
N VAL A 31 14.53 -10.24 24.34
CA VAL A 31 14.47 -10.47 25.79
C VAL A 31 15.38 -9.48 26.52
N GLN A 32 16.57 -9.22 25.98
CA GLN A 32 17.55 -8.32 26.61
C GLN A 32 17.20 -6.83 26.44
N HIS A 33 16.49 -6.46 25.40
CA HIS A 33 16.17 -5.08 25.04
C HIS A 33 14.66 -4.87 24.90
N ALA A 34 14.02 -4.39 25.97
CA ALA A 34 12.58 -4.14 25.99
C ALA A 34 12.12 -3.16 24.88
N GLU A 35 12.95 -2.16 24.57
CA GLU A 35 12.68 -1.19 23.49
C GLU A 35 12.55 -1.86 22.12
N LEU A 36 13.40 -2.87 21.83
CA LEU A 36 13.31 -3.67 20.61
C LEU A 36 12.00 -4.44 20.56
N SER A 37 11.59 -5.05 21.66
CA SER A 37 10.32 -5.78 21.75
C SER A 37 9.11 -4.87 21.53
N ILE A 38 9.12 -3.66 22.08
CA ILE A 38 8.09 -2.64 21.88
C ILE A 38 8.05 -2.20 20.41
N ALA A 39 9.20 -1.94 19.80
CA ALA A 39 9.30 -1.53 18.41
C ALA A 39 8.75 -2.61 17.46
N VAL A 40 9.11 -3.88 17.69
CA VAL A 40 8.58 -5.03 16.92
C VAL A 40 7.08 -5.18 17.11
N SER A 41 6.58 -5.06 18.34
CA SER A 41 5.15 -5.15 18.63
C SER A 41 4.35 -4.05 17.92
N ARG A 42 4.84 -2.80 17.94
CA ARG A 42 4.24 -1.69 17.20
C ARG A 42 4.22 -1.94 15.69
N LEU A 43 5.33 -2.47 15.14
CA LEU A 43 5.41 -2.81 13.72
C LEU A 43 4.38 -3.89 13.34
N LEU A 44 4.26 -4.94 14.17
CA LEU A 44 3.30 -6.02 13.95
C LEU A 44 1.85 -5.52 14.09
N ALA A 45 1.55 -4.70 15.08
CA ALA A 45 0.23 -4.09 15.25
C ALA A 45 -0.15 -3.24 14.03
N LYS A 46 0.78 -2.41 13.52
CA LYS A 46 0.55 -1.61 12.31
C LYS A 46 0.31 -2.49 11.08
N ARG A 47 1.06 -3.58 10.91
CA ARG A 47 0.85 -4.53 9.80
C ARG A 47 -0.49 -5.25 9.90
N LEU A 48 -0.87 -5.67 11.10
CA LEU A 48 -2.15 -6.34 11.35
C LEU A 48 -3.33 -5.41 11.05
N SER A 49 -3.29 -4.16 11.53
CA SER A 49 -4.30 -3.15 11.21
C SER A 49 -4.47 -2.99 9.70
N ARG A 50 -3.38 -2.78 8.97
CA ARG A 50 -3.43 -2.66 7.51
C ARG A 50 -4.03 -3.88 6.82
N THR A 51 -3.69 -5.09 7.28
CA THR A 51 -4.26 -6.33 6.72
C THR A 51 -5.74 -6.45 7.01
N SER A 52 -6.17 -6.09 8.22
CA SER A 52 -7.59 -6.07 8.61
C SER A 52 -8.38 -5.05 7.78
N ASP A 53 -7.84 -3.85 7.59
CA ASP A 53 -8.46 -2.80 6.75
C ASP A 53 -8.63 -3.30 5.32
N GLN A 54 -7.60 -3.93 4.74
CA GLN A 54 -7.66 -4.53 3.40
C GLN A 54 -8.71 -5.64 3.30
N LEU A 55 -8.83 -6.50 4.31
CA LEU A 55 -9.86 -7.54 4.34
C LEU A 55 -11.26 -6.94 4.40
N THR A 56 -11.46 -5.92 5.21
CA THR A 56 -12.73 -5.19 5.32
C THR A 56 -13.08 -4.52 3.99
N GLU A 57 -12.13 -3.87 3.35
CA GLU A 57 -12.30 -3.26 2.03
C GLU A 57 -12.68 -4.29 0.95
N LEU A 58 -12.04 -5.45 0.97
CA LEU A 58 -12.34 -6.55 0.04
C LEU A 58 -13.76 -7.07 0.16
N THR A 59 -14.32 -7.07 1.36
CA THR A 59 -15.64 -7.65 1.65
C THR A 59 -16.77 -6.62 1.59
N ALA A 60 -16.49 -5.33 1.84
CA ALA A 60 -17.50 -4.30 2.01
C ALA A 60 -17.55 -3.25 0.88
N LEU A 61 -16.47 -3.05 0.11
CA LEU A 61 -16.39 -1.94 -0.83
C LEU A 61 -16.37 -2.37 -2.31
N PRO A 62 -17.13 -1.68 -3.19
CA PRO A 62 -17.02 -1.86 -4.63
C PRO A 62 -15.62 -1.63 -5.17
N VAL A 63 -15.25 -2.30 -6.27
CA VAL A 63 -13.92 -2.18 -6.89
C VAL A 63 -13.50 -0.72 -7.18
N PRO A 64 -14.36 0.16 -7.73
CA PRO A 64 -13.98 1.56 -7.94
C PRO A 64 -13.58 2.27 -6.65
N THR A 65 -14.30 2.06 -5.56
CA THR A 65 -14.00 2.66 -4.25
C THR A 65 -12.66 2.17 -3.70
N ARG A 66 -12.38 0.85 -3.80
CA ARG A 66 -11.09 0.28 -3.39
C ARG A 66 -9.93 0.85 -4.21
N LEU A 67 -10.14 1.00 -5.54
CA LEU A 67 -9.16 1.60 -6.43
C LEU A 67 -8.87 3.06 -6.06
N HIS A 68 -9.91 3.85 -5.82
CA HIS A 68 -9.76 5.25 -5.42
C HIS A 68 -8.99 5.39 -4.11
N GLN A 69 -9.33 4.58 -3.10
CA GLN A 69 -8.61 4.57 -1.81
C GLN A 69 -7.14 4.17 -1.95
N GLU A 70 -6.83 3.18 -2.79
CA GLU A 70 -5.44 2.78 -3.05
C GLU A 70 -4.63 3.91 -3.71
N LEU A 71 -5.24 4.63 -4.63
CA LEU A 71 -4.63 5.79 -5.28
C LEU A 71 -4.45 6.95 -4.30
N LEU A 72 -5.43 7.25 -3.45
CA LEU A 72 -5.30 8.26 -2.38
C LEU A 72 -4.13 7.95 -1.42
N ARG A 73 -3.88 6.68 -1.11
CA ARG A 73 -2.74 6.27 -0.26
C ARG A 73 -1.38 6.44 -0.94
N SER A 74 -1.37 6.42 -2.25
CA SER A 74 -0.14 6.48 -3.06
C SER A 74 0.22 7.90 -3.49
N GLY A 75 -0.71 8.86 -3.38
CA GLY A 75 -0.52 10.24 -3.79
C GLY A 75 0.15 11.10 -2.72
N THR A 76 0.81 12.16 -3.17
CA THR A 76 1.33 13.25 -2.34
C THR A 76 0.46 14.49 -2.56
N PRO A 77 0.22 15.33 -1.52
CA PRO A 77 -0.56 16.55 -1.68
C PRO A 77 -0.01 17.45 -2.79
N ASP A 78 -0.91 17.97 -3.63
CA ASP A 78 -0.54 19.01 -4.60
C ASP A 78 -0.23 20.30 -3.84
N PRO A 79 0.90 21.01 -4.17
CA PRO A 79 1.25 22.27 -3.52
C PRO A 79 0.23 23.38 -3.74
N ASP A 80 -0.47 23.35 -4.86
CA ASP A 80 -1.38 24.40 -5.30
C ASP A 80 -2.85 24.09 -4.98
N ASP A 81 -3.18 22.82 -4.70
CA ASP A 81 -4.55 22.38 -4.43
C ASP A 81 -4.59 21.28 -3.37
N SER A 82 -5.04 21.63 -2.17
CA SER A 82 -5.11 20.71 -1.02
C SER A 82 -6.12 19.56 -1.19
N GLU A 83 -7.06 19.67 -2.11
CA GLU A 83 -8.04 18.60 -2.41
C GLU A 83 -7.50 17.58 -3.41
N VAL A 84 -6.34 17.85 -4.02
CA VAL A 84 -5.72 17.02 -5.04
C VAL A 84 -4.49 16.32 -4.48
N LEU A 85 -4.38 15.02 -4.77
CA LEU A 85 -3.15 14.26 -4.56
C LEU A 85 -2.54 13.92 -5.91
N VAL A 86 -1.24 14.09 -6.05
CA VAL A 86 -0.50 13.81 -7.30
C VAL A 86 0.33 12.54 -7.14
N ILE A 87 0.25 11.65 -8.12
CA ILE A 87 1.07 10.45 -8.24
C ILE A 87 1.97 10.65 -9.47
N THR A 88 3.22 11.04 -9.24
CA THR A 88 4.21 11.33 -10.30
C THR A 88 4.69 10.10 -11.05
N SER A 89 4.67 8.94 -10.41
CA SER A 89 5.00 7.64 -11.02
C SER A 89 3.85 6.67 -10.77
N PRO A 90 2.74 6.78 -11.54
CA PRO A 90 1.57 5.98 -11.28
C PRO A 90 1.83 4.50 -11.57
N PRO A 91 1.37 3.59 -10.69
CA PRO A 91 1.47 2.17 -10.94
C PRO A 91 0.63 1.78 -12.17
N THR A 92 1.06 0.74 -12.85
CA THR A 92 0.30 0.18 -13.99
C THR A 92 -1.05 -0.37 -13.54
N ILE A 93 -2.00 -0.48 -14.46
CA ILE A 93 -3.31 -1.11 -14.18
C ILE A 93 -3.16 -2.55 -13.65
N SER A 94 -2.14 -3.28 -14.11
CA SER A 94 -1.85 -4.64 -13.65
C SER A 94 -1.37 -4.66 -12.19
N GLU A 95 -0.57 -3.70 -11.78
CA GLU A 95 -0.13 -3.55 -10.40
C GLU A 95 -1.26 -3.11 -9.49
N LEU A 96 -2.08 -2.14 -9.93
CA LEU A 96 -3.28 -1.73 -9.21
C LEU A 96 -4.25 -2.90 -9.01
N ALA A 97 -4.50 -3.68 -10.07
CA ALA A 97 -5.35 -4.87 -10.00
C ALA A 97 -4.88 -5.87 -8.93
N LYS A 98 -3.56 -6.12 -8.86
CA LYS A 98 -2.97 -6.98 -7.82
C LYS A 98 -3.17 -6.39 -6.41
N ARG A 99 -2.93 -5.08 -6.25
CA ARG A 99 -3.04 -4.41 -4.94
C ARG A 99 -4.46 -4.40 -4.39
N ILE A 100 -5.46 -4.22 -5.29
CA ILE A 100 -6.88 -4.21 -4.90
C ILE A 100 -7.56 -5.57 -5.08
N HIS A 101 -6.80 -6.63 -5.33
CA HIS A 101 -7.27 -8.02 -5.50
C HIS A 101 -8.43 -8.15 -6.50
N THR A 102 -8.18 -7.75 -7.74
CA THR A 102 -9.16 -7.87 -8.84
C THR A 102 -8.48 -8.22 -10.16
N SER A 103 -9.24 -8.48 -11.22
CA SER A 103 -8.68 -8.68 -12.55
C SER A 103 -8.24 -7.35 -13.18
N ARG A 104 -7.26 -7.43 -14.10
CA ARG A 104 -6.79 -6.26 -14.84
C ARG A 104 -7.93 -5.55 -15.59
N GLU A 105 -8.83 -6.32 -16.20
CA GLU A 105 -9.98 -5.80 -16.96
C GLU A 105 -10.94 -5.04 -16.04
N THR A 106 -11.20 -5.58 -14.84
CA THR A 106 -12.06 -4.94 -13.85
C THR A 106 -11.40 -3.68 -13.28
N ALA A 107 -10.10 -3.70 -12.99
CA ALA A 107 -9.36 -2.51 -12.56
C ALA A 107 -9.36 -1.42 -13.64
N SER A 108 -9.17 -1.80 -14.91
CA SER A 108 -9.21 -0.86 -16.04
C SER A 108 -10.57 -0.18 -16.17
N ARG A 109 -11.66 -0.95 -16.08
CA ARG A 109 -13.02 -0.38 -16.10
C ARG A 109 -13.29 0.54 -14.91
N ALA A 110 -12.84 0.14 -13.71
CA ALA A 110 -12.96 0.95 -12.51
C ALA A 110 -12.19 2.27 -12.63
N PHE A 111 -10.97 2.23 -13.18
CA PHE A 111 -10.15 3.42 -13.41
C PHE A 111 -10.87 4.39 -14.38
N GLY A 112 -11.35 3.91 -15.52
CA GLY A 112 -12.11 4.72 -16.47
C GLY A 112 -13.41 5.29 -15.87
N SER A 113 -14.09 4.53 -15.01
CA SER A 113 -15.26 5.03 -14.28
C SER A 113 -14.92 6.21 -13.35
N LEU A 114 -13.80 6.13 -12.61
CA LEU A 114 -13.35 7.21 -11.74
C LEU A 114 -12.89 8.45 -12.54
N GLU A 115 -12.24 8.25 -13.70
CA GLU A 115 -11.92 9.35 -14.62
C GLU A 115 -13.19 10.05 -15.12
N HIS A 116 -14.20 9.28 -15.53
CA HIS A 116 -15.46 9.83 -16.00
C HIS A 116 -16.23 10.59 -14.89
N GLN A 117 -16.10 10.15 -13.64
CA GLN A 117 -16.70 10.83 -12.48
C GLN A 117 -15.89 12.06 -12.04
N GLY A 118 -14.76 12.35 -12.66
CA GLY A 118 -13.90 13.47 -12.29
C GLY A 118 -13.08 13.24 -11.02
N LEU A 119 -13.06 12.02 -10.47
CA LEU A 119 -12.29 11.66 -9.27
C LEU A 119 -10.83 11.35 -9.59
N LEU A 120 -10.51 11.09 -10.85
CA LEU A 120 -9.16 10.90 -11.36
C LEU A 120 -8.95 11.74 -12.62
N LYS A 121 -7.71 12.20 -12.82
CA LYS A 121 -7.30 12.89 -14.04
C LYS A 121 -5.86 12.51 -14.40
N ARG A 122 -5.60 12.20 -15.67
CA ARG A 122 -4.23 12.01 -16.18
C ARG A 122 -3.70 13.31 -16.75
N VAL A 123 -2.56 13.75 -16.26
CA VAL A 123 -1.91 14.98 -16.70
C VAL A 123 -0.43 14.73 -16.86
N ALA A 124 0.10 14.88 -18.07
CA ALA A 124 1.55 14.79 -18.38
C ALA A 124 2.27 13.54 -17.84
N GLY A 125 1.59 12.38 -17.82
CA GLY A 125 2.16 11.11 -17.32
C GLY A 125 1.95 10.88 -15.83
N GLU A 126 1.37 11.82 -15.12
CA GLU A 126 0.97 11.73 -13.71
C GLU A 126 -0.52 11.40 -13.57
N VAL A 127 -0.92 10.98 -12.37
CA VAL A 127 -2.33 10.81 -12.01
C VAL A 127 -2.66 11.74 -10.87
N GLN A 128 -3.61 12.64 -11.11
CA GLN A 128 -4.22 13.47 -10.08
C GLN A 128 -5.44 12.73 -9.51
N VAL A 129 -5.53 12.69 -8.20
CA VAL A 129 -6.59 12.00 -7.44
C VAL A 129 -7.29 13.05 -6.59
N ILE A 130 -8.58 13.22 -6.79
CA ILE A 130 -9.39 14.15 -6.00
C ILE A 130 -9.82 13.48 -4.70
N ASN A 131 -9.59 14.15 -3.57
CA ASN A 131 -9.96 13.69 -2.25
C ASN A 131 -11.16 14.49 -1.73
N PRO A 132 -12.40 13.97 -1.85
CA PRO A 132 -13.61 14.71 -1.45
C PRO A 132 -13.76 14.92 0.07
N ARG A 133 -12.78 14.51 0.88
CA ARG A 133 -12.85 14.62 2.35
C ARG A 133 -12.42 15.99 2.89
N PHE A 134 -11.95 16.89 2.03
CA PHE A 134 -11.52 18.25 2.41
C PHE A 134 -12.50 19.34 1.97
N SER A 135 -13.71 18.96 1.49
CA SER A 135 -14.80 19.91 1.22
C SER A 135 -15.64 20.17 2.46
#